data_2f66d3a9737973377c1f3970a734c793
#
_entry.id   2f66d3a9737973377c1f3970a734c793
#
_cell.length_a   1.000
_cell.length_b   1.000
_cell.length_c   1.000
_cell.angle_alpha   90.00
_cell.angle_beta   90.00
_cell.angle_gamma   90.00
#
_symmetry.space_group_name_H-M   'P 1'
#
loop_
_entity.id
_entity.type
_entity.pdbx_description
1 polymer ?
#
loop_
_entity_poly.entity_id
_entity_poly.type
_entity_poly.pdbx_seq_one_letter_code
_entity_poly.pdbx_strand_id
1 'polypeptide(L)'
;GASVEKKDEAAIIVDTSADILLSKVLGTPGVRHFLETHPVLVLDHHTTGSTLSFDHTMISQDVVATGELIYNLAQDAGWAINPQAAEDLLIAIMSDSLGLTTQSTHADSFTVAGELTRLGASNAAIEERRRDFMKKSPEILAYKGRLIERIEYLLDGKLALVHIPWEEIQAYSDQYNPSMLVLDEMRLVEGVEVACAIKTYPDGKLTGKLRCNTPVGEQIAG
;
A
#
# COMPACT_ATOMS: atom_id res chain seq x y z
N GLY A 1 -48.14 -4.64 -13.83
CA GLY A 1 -46.87 -4.80 -13.21
C GLY A 1 -45.87 -3.96 -13.95
N ALA A 2 -45.44 -2.83 -13.38
CA ALA A 2 -44.32 -2.07 -13.94
C ALA A 2 -43.05 -2.93 -13.81
N SER A 3 -42.44 -3.28 -14.94
CA SER A 3 -41.09 -3.79 -14.98
C SER A 3 -40.19 -2.65 -14.49
N VAL A 4 -39.65 -2.79 -13.30
CA VAL A 4 -38.47 -2.01 -12.91
C VAL A 4 -37.37 -2.43 -13.87
N GLU A 5 -37.00 -1.57 -14.81
CA GLU A 5 -35.78 -1.73 -15.58
C GLU A 5 -34.63 -1.88 -14.56
N LYS A 6 -34.04 -3.08 -14.48
CA LYS A 6 -32.78 -3.23 -13.80
C LYS A 6 -31.82 -2.27 -14.48
N LYS A 7 -31.43 -1.20 -13.78
CA LYS A 7 -30.27 -0.42 -14.21
C LYS A 7 -29.12 -1.39 -14.32
N ASP A 8 -28.43 -1.36 -15.47
CA ASP A 8 -27.22 -2.14 -15.65
C ASP A 8 -26.20 -1.64 -14.61
N GLU A 9 -25.99 -2.44 -13.56
CA GLU A 9 -25.03 -2.16 -12.52
C GLU A 9 -23.71 -2.86 -12.89
N ALA A 10 -22.60 -2.23 -12.57
CA ALA A 10 -21.27 -2.77 -12.78
C ALA A 10 -20.39 -2.48 -11.56
N ALA A 11 -19.34 -3.27 -11.38
CA ALA A 11 -18.32 -3.01 -10.38
C ALA A 11 -17.04 -2.49 -11.04
N ILE A 12 -16.37 -1.57 -10.35
CA ILE A 12 -14.99 -1.16 -10.69
C ILE A 12 -14.12 -1.48 -9.49
N ILE A 13 -13.09 -2.28 -9.71
CA ILE A 13 -12.06 -2.61 -8.72
C ILE A 13 -10.79 -1.85 -9.12
N VAL A 14 -10.18 -1.18 -8.15
CA VAL A 14 -8.99 -0.38 -8.39
C VAL A 14 -7.84 -0.87 -7.50
N ASP A 15 -6.63 -0.83 -8.04
CA ASP A 15 -5.38 -1.06 -7.33
C ASP A 15 -5.19 -2.47 -6.74
N THR A 16 -5.95 -3.42 -7.25
CA THR A 16 -5.76 -4.85 -6.95
C THR A 16 -6.44 -5.74 -7.97
N SER A 17 -5.81 -6.86 -8.27
CA SER A 17 -6.34 -7.95 -9.09
C SER A 17 -6.21 -9.31 -8.35
N ALA A 18 -6.16 -9.31 -7.01
CA ALA A 18 -5.98 -10.52 -6.21
C ALA A 18 -7.10 -10.74 -5.19
N ASP A 19 -7.72 -11.94 -5.21
CA ASP A 19 -8.80 -12.35 -4.27
C ASP A 19 -8.39 -12.20 -2.81
N ILE A 20 -7.14 -12.49 -2.47
CA ILE A 20 -6.66 -12.41 -1.08
C ILE A 20 -6.78 -10.99 -0.51
N LEU A 21 -6.55 -9.97 -1.33
CA LEU A 21 -6.66 -8.57 -0.93
C LEU A 21 -8.13 -8.12 -0.81
N LEU A 22 -9.02 -8.78 -1.55
CA LEU A 22 -10.47 -8.55 -1.51
C LEU A 22 -11.20 -9.43 -0.48
N SER A 23 -10.49 -10.27 0.28
CA SER A 23 -11.09 -11.30 1.15
C SER A 23 -12.16 -10.77 2.11
N LYS A 24 -11.98 -9.58 2.70
CA LYS A 24 -12.96 -8.93 3.57
C LYS A 24 -14.21 -8.49 2.80
N VAL A 25 -14.04 -7.93 1.61
CA VAL A 25 -15.13 -7.47 0.73
C VAL A 25 -15.90 -8.67 0.21
N LEU A 26 -15.20 -9.69 -0.27
CA LEU A 26 -15.80 -10.94 -0.78
C LEU A 26 -16.51 -11.74 0.32
N GLY A 27 -16.14 -11.57 1.59
CA GLY A 27 -16.81 -12.14 2.75
C GLY A 27 -18.12 -11.44 3.13
N THR A 28 -18.42 -10.28 2.55
CA THR A 28 -19.68 -9.55 2.80
C THR A 28 -20.82 -10.23 2.06
N PRO A 29 -21.96 -10.53 2.74
CA PRO A 29 -23.09 -11.20 2.12
C PRO A 29 -23.58 -10.48 0.85
N GLY A 30 -23.73 -11.24 -0.24
CA GLY A 30 -24.21 -10.74 -1.54
C GLY A 30 -23.15 -10.15 -2.46
N VAL A 31 -21.99 -9.71 -1.96
CA VAL A 31 -20.95 -9.07 -2.79
C VAL A 31 -20.36 -10.05 -3.81
N ARG A 32 -19.98 -11.26 -3.40
CA ARG A 32 -19.47 -12.29 -4.32
C ARG A 32 -20.48 -12.57 -5.45
N HIS A 33 -21.75 -12.80 -5.09
CA HIS A 33 -22.81 -13.03 -6.08
C HIS A 33 -22.98 -11.87 -7.05
N PHE A 34 -22.87 -10.63 -6.53
CA PHE A 34 -22.91 -9.44 -7.40
C PHE A 34 -21.77 -9.44 -8.41
N LEU A 35 -20.53 -9.67 -7.97
CA LEU A 35 -19.35 -9.69 -8.84
C LEU A 35 -19.37 -10.84 -9.86
N GLU A 36 -19.97 -11.99 -9.51
CA GLU A 36 -20.12 -13.14 -10.42
C GLU A 36 -21.24 -12.96 -11.46
N THR A 37 -22.16 -12.00 -11.26
CA THR A 37 -23.35 -11.82 -12.10
C THR A 37 -23.46 -10.50 -12.82
N HIS A 38 -22.52 -9.57 -12.55
CA HIS A 38 -22.49 -8.24 -13.16
C HIS A 38 -21.13 -7.99 -13.83
N PRO A 39 -21.07 -7.05 -14.79
CA PRO A 39 -19.80 -6.65 -15.38
C PRO A 39 -18.83 -6.11 -14.35
N VAL A 40 -17.58 -6.56 -14.39
CA VAL A 40 -16.51 -6.09 -13.52
C VAL A 40 -15.37 -5.53 -14.34
N LEU A 41 -14.97 -4.29 -14.06
CA LEU A 41 -13.78 -3.66 -14.60
C LEU A 41 -12.72 -3.59 -13.50
N VAL A 42 -11.51 -4.02 -13.82
CA VAL A 42 -10.33 -3.92 -12.93
C VAL A 42 -9.36 -2.93 -13.54
N LEU A 43 -8.96 -1.93 -12.76
CA LEU A 43 -7.91 -0.97 -13.10
C LEU A 43 -6.75 -1.21 -12.14
N ASP A 44 -5.63 -1.72 -12.64
CA ASP A 44 -4.50 -2.11 -11.79
C ASP A 44 -3.16 -1.89 -12.52
N HIS A 45 -2.18 -1.33 -11.85
CA HIS A 45 -0.85 -1.10 -12.38
C HIS A 45 0.14 -2.25 -12.07
N HIS A 46 -0.25 -3.19 -11.20
CA HIS A 46 0.60 -4.32 -10.88
C HIS A 46 0.77 -5.26 -12.08
N THR A 47 2.00 -5.69 -12.33
CA THR A 47 2.36 -6.55 -13.46
C THR A 47 2.07 -8.04 -13.22
N THR A 48 1.74 -8.42 -12.00
CA THR A 48 1.31 -9.80 -11.66
C THR A 48 -0.07 -10.06 -12.22
N GLY A 49 -0.24 -11.17 -12.93
CA GLY A 49 -1.54 -11.53 -13.51
C GLY A 49 -2.66 -11.60 -12.46
N SER A 50 -3.90 -11.40 -12.90
CA SER A 50 -5.07 -11.47 -12.03
C SER A 50 -5.25 -12.86 -11.43
N THR A 51 -5.58 -12.92 -10.13
CA THR A 51 -5.97 -14.12 -9.39
C THR A 51 -7.42 -14.05 -8.90
N LEU A 52 -8.23 -13.14 -9.48
CA LEU A 52 -9.65 -13.01 -9.16
C LEU A 52 -10.43 -14.23 -9.63
N SER A 53 -11.33 -14.71 -8.78
CA SER A 53 -12.12 -15.94 -8.98
C SER A 53 -13.41 -15.73 -9.78
N PHE A 54 -13.65 -14.54 -10.34
CA PHE A 54 -14.82 -14.18 -11.12
C PHE A 54 -14.41 -13.49 -12.46
N ASP A 55 -15.30 -13.51 -13.44
CA ASP A 55 -15.07 -12.92 -14.74
C ASP A 55 -14.92 -11.37 -14.63
N HIS A 56 -13.92 -10.83 -15.32
CA HIS A 56 -13.64 -9.40 -15.30
C HIS A 56 -12.90 -8.95 -16.56
N THR A 57 -13.02 -7.66 -16.87
CA THR A 57 -12.17 -6.98 -17.83
C THR A 57 -11.08 -6.24 -17.09
N MET A 58 -9.82 -6.44 -17.46
CA MET A 58 -8.69 -5.77 -16.84
C MET A 58 -8.07 -4.74 -17.78
N ILE A 59 -7.84 -3.53 -17.27
CA ILE A 59 -6.99 -2.52 -17.88
C ILE A 59 -5.76 -2.36 -17.00
N SER A 60 -4.60 -2.64 -17.56
CA SER A 60 -3.30 -2.49 -16.90
C SER A 60 -2.33 -1.73 -17.79
N GLN A 61 -1.49 -0.91 -17.15
CA GLN A 61 -0.42 -0.15 -17.79
C GLN A 61 0.83 -0.21 -16.91
N ASP A 62 1.99 -0.13 -17.53
CA ASP A 62 3.27 0.03 -16.82
C ASP A 62 3.44 1.50 -16.40
N VAL A 63 2.85 1.83 -15.27
CA VAL A 63 2.84 3.16 -14.67
C VAL A 63 3.16 3.04 -13.17
N VAL A 64 3.53 4.16 -12.55
CA VAL A 64 4.00 4.15 -11.15
C VAL A 64 2.90 3.87 -10.14
N ALA A 65 1.64 4.14 -10.48
CA ALA A 65 0.48 3.95 -9.60
C ALA A 65 -0.81 3.80 -10.42
N THR A 66 -1.81 3.14 -9.88
CA THR A 66 -3.16 3.10 -10.47
C THR A 66 -3.76 4.49 -10.65
N GLY A 67 -3.35 5.48 -9.83
CA GLY A 67 -3.73 6.89 -10.02
C GLY A 67 -3.24 7.47 -11.35
N GLU A 68 -2.05 7.11 -11.82
CA GLU A 68 -1.54 7.51 -13.13
C GLU A 68 -2.33 6.86 -14.27
N LEU A 69 -2.65 5.56 -14.14
CA LEU A 69 -3.50 4.84 -15.09
C LEU A 69 -4.88 5.50 -15.22
N ILE A 70 -5.50 5.87 -14.10
CA ILE A 70 -6.82 6.54 -14.09
C ILE A 70 -6.73 7.94 -14.73
N TYR A 71 -5.64 8.68 -14.48
CA TYR A 71 -5.40 9.95 -15.15
C TYR A 71 -5.34 9.77 -16.67
N ASN A 72 -4.55 8.81 -17.16
CA ASN A 72 -4.40 8.52 -18.59
C ASN A 72 -5.75 8.13 -19.21
N LEU A 73 -6.50 7.25 -18.54
CA LEU A 73 -7.85 6.86 -18.97
C LEU A 73 -8.80 8.06 -19.06
N ALA A 74 -8.75 8.97 -18.10
CA ALA A 74 -9.57 10.18 -18.10
C ALA A 74 -9.21 11.11 -19.27
N GLN A 75 -7.92 11.25 -19.61
CA GLN A 75 -7.48 12.03 -20.78
C GLN A 75 -7.97 11.40 -22.07
N ASP A 76 -7.81 10.08 -22.25
CA ASP A 76 -8.24 9.35 -23.44
C ASP A 76 -9.75 9.41 -23.64
N ALA A 77 -10.52 9.36 -22.55
CA ALA A 77 -11.97 9.45 -22.56
C ALA A 77 -12.53 10.90 -22.62
N GLY A 78 -11.67 11.91 -22.53
CA GLY A 78 -12.08 13.32 -22.49
C GLY A 78 -12.84 13.70 -21.21
N TRP A 79 -12.60 13.01 -20.09
CA TRP A 79 -13.24 13.29 -18.82
C TRP A 79 -12.59 14.49 -18.13
N ALA A 80 -13.42 15.35 -17.56
CA ALA A 80 -12.93 16.46 -16.74
C ALA A 80 -12.50 15.96 -15.36
N ILE A 81 -11.28 16.29 -14.96
CA ILE A 81 -10.74 16.02 -13.63
C ILE A 81 -10.92 17.31 -12.80
N ASN A 82 -11.73 17.25 -11.75
CA ASN A 82 -11.89 18.37 -10.83
C ASN A 82 -10.71 18.44 -9.83
N PRO A 83 -10.52 19.57 -9.10
CA PRO A 83 -9.39 19.72 -8.18
C PRO A 83 -9.30 18.64 -7.09
N GLN A 84 -10.43 18.14 -6.58
CA GLN A 84 -10.43 17.07 -5.58
C GLN A 84 -9.93 15.76 -6.17
N ALA A 85 -10.43 15.38 -7.35
CA ALA A 85 -9.96 14.18 -8.06
C ALA A 85 -8.47 14.32 -8.43
N ALA A 86 -8.02 15.50 -8.84
CA ALA A 86 -6.61 15.76 -9.12
C ALA A 86 -5.74 15.54 -7.87
N GLU A 87 -6.20 15.99 -6.71
CA GLU A 87 -5.49 15.79 -5.46
C GLU A 87 -5.45 14.31 -5.05
N ASP A 88 -6.57 13.58 -5.16
CA ASP A 88 -6.64 12.16 -4.83
C ASP A 88 -5.74 11.31 -5.75
N LEU A 89 -5.69 11.61 -7.05
CA LEU A 89 -4.80 10.96 -8.01
C LEU A 89 -3.32 11.27 -7.71
N LEU A 90 -3.00 12.52 -7.34
CA LEU A 90 -1.64 12.88 -6.96
C LEU A 90 -1.21 12.18 -5.66
N ILE A 91 -2.11 12.03 -4.67
CA ILE A 91 -1.84 11.27 -3.45
C ILE A 91 -1.46 9.82 -3.80
N ALA A 92 -2.21 9.16 -4.68
CA ALA A 92 -1.92 7.79 -5.12
C ALA A 92 -0.52 7.70 -5.76
N ILE A 93 -0.22 8.58 -6.71
CA ILE A 93 1.09 8.64 -7.37
C ILE A 93 2.22 8.87 -6.36
N MET A 94 2.09 9.86 -5.47
CA MET A 94 3.13 10.18 -4.49
C MET A 94 3.32 9.07 -3.45
N SER A 95 2.26 8.34 -3.09
CA SER A 95 2.34 7.25 -2.14
C SER A 95 3.10 6.05 -2.70
N ASP A 96 2.74 5.58 -3.89
CA ASP A 96 3.33 4.39 -4.51
C ASP A 96 4.75 4.65 -5.01
N SER A 97 5.00 5.86 -5.49
CA SER A 97 6.33 6.26 -5.96
C SER A 97 7.28 6.69 -4.84
N LEU A 98 6.85 6.71 -3.58
CA LEU A 98 7.60 7.30 -2.46
C LEU A 98 8.07 8.73 -2.78
N GLY A 99 7.18 9.53 -3.36
CA GLY A 99 7.48 10.89 -3.80
C GLY A 99 8.26 10.95 -5.11
N LEU A 100 7.95 10.08 -6.07
CA LEU A 100 8.61 9.97 -7.39
C LEU A 100 10.08 9.52 -7.30
N THR A 101 10.41 8.61 -6.38
CA THR A 101 11.78 8.13 -6.16
C THR A 101 11.97 6.64 -6.40
N THR A 102 10.92 5.89 -6.76
CA THR A 102 11.00 4.45 -7.07
C THR A 102 11.52 4.20 -8.48
N GLN A 103 11.99 2.97 -8.73
CA GLN A 103 12.48 2.56 -10.05
C GLN A 103 11.38 2.53 -11.13
N SER A 104 10.12 2.36 -10.74
CA SER A 104 8.95 2.40 -11.62
C SER A 104 8.52 3.83 -12.01
N THR A 105 9.20 4.86 -11.48
CA THR A 105 8.93 6.25 -11.82
C THR A 105 9.53 6.59 -13.19
N HIS A 106 8.69 6.95 -14.14
CA HIS A 106 9.08 7.36 -15.50
C HIS A 106 8.92 8.88 -15.70
N ALA A 107 9.40 9.39 -16.82
CA ALA A 107 9.26 10.82 -17.16
C ALA A 107 7.79 11.25 -17.22
N ASP A 108 6.90 10.36 -17.69
CA ASP A 108 5.46 10.62 -17.76
C ASP A 108 4.84 10.78 -16.39
N SER A 109 5.32 10.07 -15.36
CA SER A 109 4.84 10.22 -13.98
C SER A 109 5.08 11.64 -13.44
N PHE A 110 6.22 12.27 -13.77
CA PHE A 110 6.48 13.68 -13.43
C PHE A 110 5.56 14.62 -14.22
N THR A 111 5.30 14.30 -15.49
CA THR A 111 4.40 15.11 -16.33
C THR A 111 2.99 15.07 -15.75
N VAL A 112 2.47 13.87 -15.45
CA VAL A 112 1.13 13.68 -14.85
C VAL A 112 1.03 14.39 -13.50
N ALA A 113 2.04 14.27 -12.63
CA ALA A 113 2.06 14.98 -11.35
C ALA A 113 2.03 16.51 -11.54
N GLY A 114 2.74 17.03 -12.55
CA GLY A 114 2.70 18.44 -12.93
C GLY A 114 1.32 18.89 -13.42
N GLU A 115 0.66 18.08 -14.27
CA GLU A 115 -0.69 18.38 -14.77
C GLU A 115 -1.73 18.35 -13.64
N LEU A 116 -1.67 17.35 -12.75
CA LEU A 116 -2.54 17.29 -11.60
C LEU A 116 -2.38 18.52 -10.69
N THR A 117 -1.15 19.00 -10.54
CA THR A 117 -0.87 20.26 -9.80
C THR A 117 -1.48 21.47 -10.50
N ARG A 118 -1.44 21.56 -11.85
CA ARG A 118 -2.13 22.62 -12.60
C ARG A 118 -3.64 22.58 -12.45
N LEU A 119 -4.20 21.38 -12.27
CA LEU A 119 -5.63 21.17 -12.00
C LEU A 119 -6.04 21.52 -10.55
N GLY A 120 -5.09 21.88 -9.69
CA GLY A 120 -5.32 22.36 -8.34
C GLY A 120 -4.87 21.44 -7.21
N ALA A 121 -4.27 20.29 -7.51
CA ALA A 121 -3.67 19.45 -6.48
C ALA A 121 -2.48 20.17 -5.82
N SER A 122 -2.35 20.04 -4.50
CA SER A 122 -1.28 20.66 -3.72
C SER A 122 -0.36 19.63 -3.09
N ASN A 123 0.83 19.45 -3.66
CA ASN A 123 1.85 18.58 -3.07
C ASN A 123 2.23 19.00 -1.64
N ALA A 124 2.24 20.30 -1.35
CA ALA A 124 2.50 20.80 0.00
C ALA A 124 1.42 20.39 1.01
N ALA A 125 0.14 20.47 0.62
CA ALA A 125 -0.98 20.03 1.47
C ALA A 125 -1.00 18.52 1.66
N ILE A 126 -0.64 17.75 0.63
CA ILE A 126 -0.49 16.29 0.71
C ILE A 126 0.59 15.92 1.72
N GLU A 127 1.76 16.55 1.63
CA GLU A 127 2.87 16.29 2.55
C GLU A 127 2.54 16.73 3.99
N GLU A 128 1.83 17.83 4.19
CA GLU A 128 1.38 18.26 5.52
C GLU A 128 0.44 17.22 6.15
N ARG A 129 -0.55 16.73 5.40
CA ARG A 129 -1.45 15.65 5.85
C ARG A 129 -0.68 14.35 6.15
N ARG A 130 0.27 13.99 5.29
CA ARG A 130 1.12 12.83 5.53
C ARG A 130 1.90 12.97 6.84
N ARG A 131 2.50 14.13 7.11
CA ARG A 131 3.20 14.41 8.37
C ARG A 131 2.27 14.35 9.57
N ASP A 132 1.07 14.90 9.46
CA ASP A 132 0.07 14.84 10.54
C ASP A 132 -0.32 13.41 10.86
N PHE A 133 -0.55 12.59 9.84
CA PHE A 133 -0.86 11.16 10.02
C PHE A 133 0.31 10.37 10.62
N MET A 134 1.56 10.77 10.35
CA MET A 134 2.75 10.11 10.87
C MET A 134 3.19 10.60 12.25
N LYS A 135 2.51 11.59 12.85
CA LYS A 135 2.81 12.06 14.20
C LYS A 135 2.69 10.91 15.21
N LYS A 136 3.59 10.91 16.16
CA LYS A 136 3.66 9.94 17.24
C LYS A 136 3.53 10.64 18.57
N SER A 137 2.90 9.99 19.54
CA SER A 137 2.93 10.46 20.92
C SER A 137 4.36 10.39 21.50
N PRO A 138 4.68 11.19 22.52
CA PRO A 138 5.96 11.07 23.23
C PRO A 138 6.21 9.65 23.74
N GLU A 139 5.16 8.95 24.18
CA GLU A 139 5.23 7.56 24.65
C GLU A 139 5.64 6.61 23.52
N ILE A 140 5.03 6.72 22.33
CA ILE A 140 5.40 5.89 21.17
C ILE A 140 6.82 6.20 20.71
N LEU A 141 7.27 7.46 20.78
CA LEU A 141 8.65 7.81 20.44
C LEU A 141 9.64 7.23 21.46
N ALA A 142 9.33 7.26 22.76
CA ALA A 142 10.15 6.62 23.80
C ALA A 142 10.19 5.10 23.62
N TYR A 143 9.06 4.48 23.24
CA TYR A 143 9.01 3.06 22.93
C TYR A 143 9.87 2.70 21.71
N LYS A 144 9.86 3.52 20.67
CA LYS A 144 10.77 3.37 19.52
C LYS A 144 12.24 3.34 19.96
N GLY A 145 12.65 4.23 20.88
CA GLY A 145 13.99 4.23 21.46
C GLY A 145 14.35 2.89 22.10
N ARG A 146 13.45 2.34 22.94
CA ARG A 146 13.65 1.01 23.56
C ARG A 146 13.76 -0.13 22.55
N LEU A 147 13.01 -0.06 21.45
CA LEU A 147 13.14 -1.05 20.37
C LEU A 147 14.51 -0.96 19.70
N ILE A 148 14.99 0.26 19.43
CA ILE A 148 16.30 0.49 18.80
C ILE A 148 17.43 -0.06 19.68
N GLU A 149 17.39 0.15 20.98
CA GLU A 149 18.38 -0.35 21.95
C GLU A 149 18.47 -1.89 21.99
N ARG A 150 17.40 -2.60 21.57
CA ARG A 150 17.32 -4.06 21.57
C ARG A 150 17.65 -4.69 20.23
N ILE A 151 18.02 -3.92 19.22
CA ILE A 151 18.36 -4.48 17.92
C ILE A 151 19.64 -5.31 18.04
N GLU A 152 19.55 -6.55 17.61
CA GLU A 152 20.67 -7.46 17.50
C GLU A 152 21.16 -7.52 16.05
N TYR A 153 22.47 -7.49 15.86
CA TYR A 153 23.09 -7.62 14.56
C TYR A 153 23.75 -9.00 14.45
N LEU A 154 23.25 -9.83 13.54
CA LEU A 154 23.62 -11.21 13.32
C LEU A 154 24.23 -11.38 11.92
N LEU A 155 24.86 -12.53 11.65
CA LEU A 155 25.44 -12.87 10.35
C LEU A 155 26.43 -11.79 9.86
N ASP A 156 27.40 -11.46 10.69
CA ASP A 156 28.40 -10.41 10.41
C ASP A 156 27.77 -9.04 10.08
N GLY A 157 26.65 -8.71 10.75
CA GLY A 157 25.94 -7.44 10.59
C GLY A 157 24.92 -7.40 9.45
N LYS A 158 24.77 -8.46 8.67
CA LYS A 158 23.85 -8.52 7.52
C LYS A 158 22.39 -8.65 7.91
N LEU A 159 22.09 -9.18 9.09
CA LEU A 159 20.75 -9.31 9.63
C LEU A 159 20.60 -8.44 10.87
N ALA A 160 19.70 -7.46 10.80
CA ALA A 160 19.23 -6.73 11.96
C ALA A 160 17.93 -7.35 12.46
N LEU A 161 17.89 -7.74 13.74
CA LEU A 161 16.77 -8.44 14.35
C LEU A 161 16.26 -7.67 15.58
N VAL A 162 14.95 -7.54 15.73
CA VAL A 162 14.32 -7.06 16.95
C VAL A 162 13.16 -7.97 17.35
N HIS A 163 13.08 -8.29 18.64
CA HIS A 163 11.98 -9.06 19.21
C HIS A 163 10.97 -8.14 19.91
N ILE A 164 9.67 -8.39 19.65
CA ILE A 164 8.54 -7.65 20.17
C ILE A 164 7.63 -8.64 20.91
N PRO A 165 7.65 -8.67 22.27
CA PRO A 165 6.83 -9.58 23.07
C PRO A 165 5.35 -9.16 23.06
N TRP A 166 4.49 -10.09 23.46
CA TRP A 166 3.03 -9.91 23.45
C TRP A 166 2.56 -8.70 24.25
N GLU A 167 3.16 -8.48 25.42
CA GLU A 167 2.81 -7.39 26.30
C GLU A 167 2.98 -6.02 25.63
N GLU A 168 4.02 -5.89 24.81
CA GLU A 168 4.27 -4.67 24.06
C GLU A 168 3.32 -4.55 22.85
N ILE A 169 2.98 -5.67 22.22
CA ILE A 169 1.97 -5.68 21.14
C ILE A 169 0.64 -5.17 21.70
N GLN A 170 0.21 -5.68 22.87
CA GLN A 170 -1.01 -5.22 23.53
C GLN A 170 -0.96 -3.74 23.94
N ALA A 171 0.17 -3.29 24.47
CA ALA A 171 0.30 -1.92 24.98
C ALA A 171 0.31 -0.86 23.88
N TYR A 172 0.86 -1.17 22.70
CA TYR A 172 1.19 -0.15 21.69
C TYR A 172 0.50 -0.33 20.33
N SER A 173 -0.03 -1.52 20.00
CA SER A 173 -0.57 -1.79 18.64
C SER A 173 -1.79 -0.96 18.29
N ASP A 174 -2.59 -0.54 19.25
CA ASP A 174 -3.74 0.34 19.04
C ASP A 174 -3.34 1.76 18.61
N GLN A 175 -2.16 2.21 19.04
CA GLN A 175 -1.63 3.53 18.68
C GLN A 175 -0.73 3.46 17.45
N TYR A 176 0.11 2.43 17.35
CA TYR A 176 1.05 2.27 16.25
C TYR A 176 1.53 0.82 16.13
N ASN A 177 1.72 0.32 14.91
CA ASN A 177 2.27 -1.02 14.73
C ASN A 177 3.76 -1.06 15.13
N PRO A 178 4.13 -1.79 16.21
CA PRO A 178 5.49 -1.81 16.74
C PRO A 178 6.58 -2.13 15.72
N SER A 179 6.33 -3.10 14.81
CA SER A 179 7.31 -3.45 13.78
C SER A 179 7.63 -2.30 12.83
N MET A 180 6.65 -1.45 12.53
CA MET A 180 6.82 -0.32 11.61
C MET A 180 7.59 0.85 12.23
N LEU A 181 7.79 0.83 13.55
CA LEU A 181 8.54 1.89 14.24
C LEU A 181 10.04 1.86 13.93
N VAL A 182 10.59 0.68 13.64
CA VAL A 182 12.05 0.49 13.58
C VAL A 182 12.57 -0.18 12.32
N LEU A 183 11.71 -0.89 11.55
CA LEU A 183 12.18 -1.66 10.39
C LEU A 183 12.85 -0.79 9.32
N ASP A 184 12.37 0.44 9.12
CA ASP A 184 12.96 1.32 8.12
C ASP A 184 14.31 1.88 8.57
N GLU A 185 14.49 2.17 9.85
CA GLU A 185 15.80 2.53 10.41
C GLU A 185 16.77 1.37 10.41
N MET A 186 16.30 0.17 10.78
CA MET A 186 17.14 -1.04 10.79
C MET A 186 17.73 -1.34 9.41
N ARG A 187 16.93 -1.20 8.34
CA ARG A 187 17.42 -1.42 6.97
C ARG A 187 18.40 -0.35 6.46
N LEU A 188 18.44 0.82 7.09
CA LEU A 188 19.37 1.91 6.73
C LEU A 188 20.71 1.80 7.44
N VAL A 189 20.92 0.81 8.31
CA VAL A 189 22.21 0.57 8.95
C VAL A 189 23.18 -0.02 7.91
N GLU A 190 24.40 0.51 7.89
CA GLU A 190 25.45 0.06 6.97
C GLU A 190 25.71 -1.45 7.12
N GLY A 191 25.78 -2.16 6.00
CA GLY A 191 25.99 -3.62 5.95
C GLY A 191 24.74 -4.46 6.15
N VAL A 192 23.62 -3.91 6.59
CA VAL A 192 22.36 -4.66 6.76
C VAL A 192 21.75 -4.98 5.40
N GLU A 193 21.55 -6.26 5.13
CA GLU A 193 20.86 -6.78 3.95
C GLU A 193 19.37 -7.07 4.26
N VAL A 194 19.09 -7.53 5.49
CA VAL A 194 17.74 -7.88 5.95
C VAL A 194 17.46 -7.28 7.32
N ALA A 195 16.35 -6.57 7.47
CA ALA A 195 15.79 -6.14 8.75
C ALA A 195 14.57 -7.00 9.08
N CYS A 196 14.52 -7.54 10.31
CA CYS A 196 13.46 -8.45 10.76
C CYS A 196 12.91 -8.01 12.13
N ALA A 197 11.59 -7.87 12.22
CA ALA A 197 10.89 -7.71 13.49
C ALA A 197 10.04 -8.94 13.77
N ILE A 198 10.36 -9.67 14.84
CA ILE A 198 9.63 -10.88 15.26
C ILE A 198 8.68 -10.52 16.40
N LYS A 199 7.41 -10.85 16.23
CA LYS A 199 6.37 -10.75 17.24
C LYS A 199 6.07 -12.12 17.83
N THR A 200 5.99 -12.22 19.16
CA THR A 200 5.59 -13.44 19.88
C THR A 200 4.19 -13.26 20.47
N TYR A 201 3.32 -14.24 20.27
CA TYR A 201 1.95 -14.28 20.77
C TYR A 201 1.80 -15.28 21.92
N PRO A 202 0.74 -15.18 22.78
CA PRO A 202 0.56 -16.02 23.97
C PRO A 202 0.44 -17.52 23.66
N ASP A 203 -0.05 -17.87 22.46
CA ASP A 203 -0.19 -19.24 21.98
C ASP A 203 1.13 -19.84 21.45
N GLY A 204 2.23 -19.10 21.58
CA GLY A 204 3.55 -19.47 21.05
C GLY A 204 3.71 -19.19 19.56
N LYS A 205 2.72 -18.63 18.88
CA LYS A 205 2.83 -18.22 17.49
C LYS A 205 3.86 -17.11 17.36
N LEU A 206 4.67 -17.20 16.30
CA LEU A 206 5.61 -16.17 15.87
C LEU A 206 5.14 -15.57 14.56
N THR A 207 5.27 -14.27 14.41
CA THR A 207 5.13 -13.60 13.11
C THR A 207 6.34 -12.72 12.87
N GLY A 208 6.96 -12.87 11.69
CA GLY A 208 8.07 -12.04 11.24
C GLY A 208 7.62 -11.01 10.22
N LYS A 209 8.10 -9.77 10.36
CA LYS A 209 7.99 -8.75 9.32
C LYS A 209 9.38 -8.41 8.83
N LEU A 210 9.58 -8.52 7.52
CA LEU A 210 10.88 -8.34 6.89
C LEU A 210 10.90 -7.06 6.04
N ARG A 211 12.10 -6.47 5.94
CA ARG A 211 12.48 -5.49 4.94
C ARG A 211 13.87 -5.87 4.40
N CYS A 212 14.00 -5.99 3.09
CA CYS A 212 15.23 -6.40 2.44
C CYS A 212 15.79 -5.26 1.60
N ASN A 213 17.11 -5.11 1.61
CA ASN A 213 17.87 -4.21 0.74
C ASN A 213 18.37 -4.90 -0.52
N THR A 214 18.21 -6.24 -0.59
CA THR A 214 18.59 -7.09 -1.72
C THR A 214 17.37 -7.90 -2.17
N PRO A 215 17.34 -8.43 -3.40
CA PRO A 215 16.19 -9.16 -3.95
C PRO A 215 15.96 -10.57 -3.33
N VAL A 216 16.48 -10.81 -2.13
CA VAL A 216 16.30 -12.09 -1.41
C VAL A 216 14.99 -12.18 -0.63
N GLY A 217 14.21 -11.09 -0.56
CA GLY A 217 12.99 -11.03 0.25
C GLY A 217 11.96 -12.09 -0.10
N GLU A 218 11.73 -12.34 -1.38
CA GLU A 218 10.80 -13.37 -1.86
C GLU A 218 11.27 -14.79 -1.53
N GLN A 219 12.58 -15.03 -1.53
CA GLN A 219 13.15 -16.34 -1.19
C GLN A 219 13.05 -16.66 0.30
N ILE A 220 13.02 -15.64 1.16
CA ILE A 220 12.92 -15.78 2.62
C ILE A 220 11.46 -15.87 3.07
N ALA A 221 10.56 -15.18 2.38
CA ALA A 221 9.15 -15.14 2.76
C ALA A 221 8.36 -16.40 2.38
N GLY A 222 8.86 -17.25 1.48
CA GLY A 222 8.48 -18.63 1.13
C GLY A 222 7.04 -18.85 0.76
#